data_c8a9e149e768d2788f957f20b2a51a22
#
_entry.id   c8a9e149e768d2788f957f20b2a51a22
#
_cell.length_a   1.000
_cell.length_b   1.000
_cell.length_c   1.000
_cell.angle_alpha   90.00
_cell.angle_beta   90.00
_cell.angle_gamma   90.00
#
_symmetry.space_group_name_H-M   'P 1'
#
loop_
_entity.id
_entity.type
_entity.pdbx_description
1 polymer ?
#
loop_
_entity_poly.entity_id
_entity_poly.type
_entity_poly.pdbx_seq_one_letter_code
_entity_poly.pdbx_strand_id
1 'polypeptide(L)'
;MKKGHFKKLLASISAAVLLVCVLLVPGFAKTDAEKELEAANAQVIALEQKVADCQAAYNTAQTQSRRGSYGFFQWAGSESAMKALDDAKYKNLIAYGTAGDATSIDNMVTAVELIEKVNEKRKADGLKELVITDTMMAMAQADADAYYDLNTTPKQFTVNGAKIAENLGTFADAGKTVDNWYAEKKVAEEHPDYMSYSSPNWSQVGHYFNMSSKKFTVTGAAANSRPRAGIKFCQVYFSSANGEKTYTTAEYRQRIAEYRVLLDDRKEDLDEAKAALQEAKVRQATAQRIVNAEQQAAATTTTTQA
;
A
#
# COMPACT_ATOMS: atom_id res chain seq x y z
N MET A 1 5.69 -21.79 -2.45
CA MET A 1 5.10 -20.93 -1.41
C MET A 1 3.59 -20.86 -1.63
N LYS A 2 2.78 -21.05 -0.60
CA LYS A 2 1.35 -21.41 -0.72
C LYS A 2 0.47 -20.23 -1.19
N LYS A 3 -0.17 -20.35 -2.36
CA LYS A 3 -1.21 -19.47 -2.96
C LYS A 3 -2.54 -19.48 -2.19
N GLY A 4 -2.53 -19.47 -0.87
CA GLY A 4 -3.69 -19.91 -0.10
C GLY A 4 -4.43 -18.87 0.77
N HIS A 5 -3.99 -17.60 0.91
CA HIS A 5 -4.55 -16.73 1.96
C HIS A 5 -5.34 -15.51 1.48
N PHE A 6 -5.33 -15.17 0.22
CA PHE A 6 -6.07 -13.99 -0.30
C PHE A 6 -7.51 -14.28 -0.76
N LYS A 7 -7.90 -15.56 -0.90
CA LYS A 7 -9.27 -15.95 -1.33
C LYS A 7 -10.38 -15.71 -0.31
N LYS A 8 -10.10 -15.19 0.90
CA LYS A 8 -11.11 -15.06 1.99
C LYS A 8 -11.69 -13.66 2.20
N LEU A 9 -11.26 -12.62 1.48
CA LEU A 9 -11.77 -11.25 1.70
C LEU A 9 -12.76 -10.77 0.63
N LEU A 10 -13.11 -11.59 -0.35
CA LEU A 10 -14.08 -11.25 -1.41
C LEU A 10 -15.43 -11.96 -1.27
N ALA A 11 -15.74 -12.52 -0.10
CA ALA A 11 -16.98 -13.26 0.14
C ALA A 11 -18.10 -12.39 0.78
N SER A 12 -18.18 -11.12 0.45
CA SER A 12 -19.34 -10.30 0.85
C SER A 12 -19.68 -9.25 -0.20
N ILE A 13 -19.95 -9.71 -1.43
CA ILE A 13 -20.75 -8.92 -2.35
C ILE A 13 -22.14 -9.51 -2.25
N SER A 14 -23.00 -8.78 -1.55
CA SER A 14 -24.43 -9.02 -1.51
C SER A 14 -24.94 -9.18 -2.93
N ALA A 15 -25.46 -10.36 -3.26
CA ALA A 15 -26.25 -10.59 -4.45
C ALA A 15 -27.49 -9.68 -4.36
N ALA A 16 -27.38 -8.46 -4.83
CA ALA A 16 -28.52 -7.66 -5.19
C ALA A 16 -29.11 -8.31 -6.44
N VAL A 17 -29.99 -9.28 -6.23
CA VAL A 17 -30.87 -9.79 -7.26
C VAL A 17 -31.74 -8.61 -7.68
N LEU A 18 -31.37 -7.96 -8.77
CA LEU A 18 -32.26 -7.06 -9.47
C LEU A 18 -33.38 -7.94 -10.02
N LEU A 19 -34.50 -7.94 -9.29
CA LEU A 19 -35.76 -8.52 -9.72
C LEU A 19 -36.25 -7.70 -10.94
N VAL A 20 -35.89 -8.15 -12.14
CA VAL A 20 -36.49 -7.65 -13.35
C VAL A 20 -37.98 -8.08 -13.30
N CYS A 21 -38.87 -7.13 -13.05
CA CYS A 21 -40.30 -7.34 -13.18
C CYS A 21 -40.62 -7.66 -14.66
N VAL A 22 -40.58 -8.93 -15.00
CA VAL A 22 -41.21 -9.41 -16.23
C VAL A 22 -42.71 -9.27 -16.00
N LEU A 23 -43.37 -8.45 -16.80
CA LEU A 23 -44.82 -8.39 -16.87
C LEU A 23 -45.35 -9.81 -17.16
N LEU A 24 -45.89 -10.44 -16.13
CA LEU A 24 -46.54 -11.75 -16.22
C LEU A 24 -47.78 -11.60 -17.11
N VAL A 25 -47.67 -12.03 -18.33
CA VAL A 25 -48.86 -12.37 -19.11
C VAL A 25 -49.39 -13.70 -18.55
N PRO A 26 -50.61 -13.76 -18.02
CA PRO A 26 -51.14 -15.00 -17.44
C PRO A 26 -51.43 -16.00 -18.56
N GLY A 27 -50.79 -17.18 -18.55
CA GLY A 27 -51.33 -18.27 -19.31
C GLY A 27 -50.46 -19.44 -19.70
N PHE A 28 -49.14 -19.31 -19.86
CA PHE A 28 -48.31 -20.44 -20.27
C PHE A 28 -47.11 -20.61 -19.32
N ALA A 29 -46.87 -21.86 -18.89
CA ALA A 29 -45.62 -22.19 -18.19
C ALA A 29 -44.44 -21.99 -19.15
N LYS A 30 -43.36 -21.30 -18.69
CA LYS A 30 -42.14 -21.11 -19.50
C LYS A 30 -41.56 -22.47 -19.91
N THR A 31 -41.14 -22.57 -21.18
CA THR A 31 -40.38 -23.73 -21.64
C THR A 31 -39.03 -23.82 -20.90
N ASP A 32 -38.37 -24.96 -20.91
CA ASP A 32 -37.08 -25.12 -20.29
C ASP A 32 -35.99 -24.26 -20.99
N ALA A 33 -36.12 -24.06 -22.31
CA ALA A 33 -35.26 -23.15 -23.07
C ALA A 33 -35.45 -21.68 -22.65
N GLU A 34 -36.67 -21.24 -22.36
CA GLU A 34 -36.94 -19.87 -21.85
C GLU A 34 -36.35 -19.66 -20.45
N LYS A 35 -36.43 -20.67 -19.57
CA LYS A 35 -35.78 -20.62 -18.23
C LYS A 35 -34.27 -20.57 -18.34
N GLU A 36 -33.68 -21.34 -19.25
CA GLU A 36 -32.24 -21.33 -19.49
C GLU A 36 -31.76 -19.98 -20.05
N LEU A 37 -32.50 -19.38 -20.96
CA LEU A 37 -32.22 -18.04 -21.49
C LEU A 37 -32.27 -16.98 -20.34
N GLU A 38 -33.30 -17.06 -19.50
CA GLU A 38 -33.43 -16.14 -18.36
C GLU A 38 -32.24 -16.27 -17.40
N ALA A 39 -31.82 -17.50 -17.08
CA ALA A 39 -30.64 -17.74 -16.26
C ALA A 39 -29.34 -17.23 -16.93
N ALA A 40 -29.19 -17.43 -18.25
CA ALA A 40 -28.03 -16.92 -18.98
C ALA A 40 -28.03 -15.38 -19.02
N ASN A 41 -29.19 -14.74 -19.20
CA ASN A 41 -29.31 -13.27 -19.12
C ASN A 41 -28.90 -12.74 -17.76
N ALA A 42 -29.39 -13.35 -16.68
CA ALA A 42 -29.00 -12.98 -15.30
C ALA A 42 -27.50 -13.14 -15.05
N GLN A 43 -26.92 -14.22 -15.57
CA GLN A 43 -25.48 -14.46 -15.46
C GLN A 43 -24.64 -13.39 -16.20
N VAL A 44 -25.06 -12.99 -17.41
CA VAL A 44 -24.37 -11.93 -18.17
C VAL A 44 -24.41 -10.62 -17.41
N ILE A 45 -25.58 -10.21 -16.88
CA ILE A 45 -25.71 -8.98 -16.08
C ILE A 45 -24.78 -8.99 -14.86
N ALA A 46 -24.76 -10.09 -14.13
CA ALA A 46 -23.89 -10.22 -12.95
C ALA A 46 -22.39 -10.13 -13.31
N LEU A 47 -21.99 -10.73 -14.44
CA LEU A 47 -20.62 -10.69 -14.90
C LEU A 47 -20.22 -9.32 -15.49
N GLU A 48 -21.13 -8.59 -16.11
CA GLU A 48 -20.90 -7.20 -16.54
C GLU A 48 -20.63 -6.30 -15.35
N GLN A 49 -21.40 -6.45 -14.25
CA GLN A 49 -21.11 -5.74 -13.01
C GLN A 49 -19.72 -6.12 -12.43
N LYS A 50 -19.42 -7.42 -12.40
CA LYS A 50 -18.09 -7.90 -11.92
C LYS A 50 -16.93 -7.31 -12.73
N VAL A 51 -17.05 -7.25 -14.05
CA VAL A 51 -16.04 -6.63 -14.92
C VAL A 51 -15.88 -5.15 -14.60
N ALA A 52 -16.99 -4.42 -14.38
CA ALA A 52 -16.93 -3.02 -14.00
C ALA A 52 -16.21 -2.80 -12.65
N ASP A 53 -16.53 -3.63 -11.67
CA ASP A 53 -15.89 -3.57 -10.33
C ASP A 53 -14.39 -3.90 -10.41
N CYS A 54 -14.00 -4.96 -11.13
CA CYS A 54 -12.59 -5.31 -11.35
C CYS A 54 -11.83 -4.20 -12.11
N GLN A 55 -12.48 -3.58 -13.11
CA GLN A 55 -11.89 -2.47 -13.85
C GLN A 55 -11.65 -1.25 -12.95
N ALA A 56 -12.60 -0.91 -12.08
CA ALA A 56 -12.45 0.17 -11.10
C ALA A 56 -11.31 -0.13 -10.10
N ALA A 57 -11.23 -1.36 -9.60
CA ALA A 57 -10.17 -1.80 -8.71
C ALA A 57 -8.78 -1.74 -9.38
N TYR A 58 -8.67 -2.18 -10.63
CA TYR A 58 -7.43 -2.09 -11.41
C TYR A 58 -7.00 -0.64 -11.64
N ASN A 59 -7.91 0.25 -12.02
CA ASN A 59 -7.61 1.67 -12.21
C ASN A 59 -7.14 2.33 -10.91
N THR A 60 -7.74 1.97 -9.79
CA THR A 60 -7.32 2.43 -8.45
C THR A 60 -5.91 1.97 -8.14
N ALA A 61 -5.62 0.66 -8.28
CA ALA A 61 -4.29 0.10 -8.05
C ALA A 61 -3.23 0.74 -8.96
N GLN A 62 -3.56 1.00 -10.23
CA GLN A 62 -2.68 1.68 -11.17
C GLN A 62 -2.34 3.12 -10.72
N THR A 63 -3.34 3.85 -10.24
CA THR A 63 -3.14 5.20 -9.72
C THR A 63 -2.28 5.21 -8.46
N GLN A 64 -2.53 4.28 -7.54
CA GLN A 64 -1.76 4.11 -6.32
C GLN A 64 -0.30 3.72 -6.62
N SER A 65 -0.09 2.74 -7.49
CA SER A 65 1.25 2.26 -7.87
C SER A 65 2.15 3.39 -8.41
N ARG A 66 1.59 4.32 -9.19
CA ARG A 66 2.33 5.47 -9.72
C ARG A 66 2.77 6.47 -8.65
N ARG A 67 2.14 6.47 -7.48
CA ARG A 67 2.44 7.39 -6.38
C ARG A 67 3.38 6.79 -5.33
N GLY A 68 3.92 5.59 -5.58
CA GLY A 68 4.87 4.93 -4.69
C GLY A 68 4.33 4.72 -3.28
N SER A 69 5.08 5.17 -2.26
CA SER A 69 4.69 5.03 -0.85
C SER A 69 3.42 5.79 -0.48
N TYR A 70 3.13 6.90 -1.13
CA TYR A 70 1.83 7.57 -0.94
C TYR A 70 0.67 6.64 -1.32
N GLY A 71 0.78 5.96 -2.47
CA GLY A 71 -0.20 4.96 -2.88
C GLY A 71 -0.24 3.74 -1.94
N PHE A 72 0.90 3.33 -1.40
CA PHE A 72 0.98 2.30 -0.35
C PHE A 72 0.21 2.73 0.91
N PHE A 73 0.41 3.95 1.41
CA PHE A 73 -0.32 4.46 2.58
C PHE A 73 -1.82 4.60 2.29
N GLN A 74 -2.19 4.98 1.07
CA GLN A 74 -3.58 5.02 0.64
C GLN A 74 -4.21 3.62 0.61
N TRP A 75 -3.51 2.62 0.08
CA TRP A 75 -3.92 1.21 0.10
C TRP A 75 -4.05 0.68 1.54
N ALA A 76 -3.12 1.07 2.42
CA ALA A 76 -3.11 0.70 3.83
C ALA A 76 -4.18 1.43 4.67
N GLY A 77 -4.85 2.44 4.13
CA GLY A 77 -5.78 3.28 4.87
C GLY A 77 -5.11 4.20 5.91
N SER A 78 -3.84 4.53 5.72
CA SER A 78 -3.05 5.33 6.67
C SER A 78 -3.18 6.83 6.39
N GLU A 79 -4.27 7.43 6.86
CA GLU A 79 -4.53 8.86 6.65
C GLU A 79 -3.47 9.78 7.24
N SER A 80 -2.93 9.44 8.42
CA SER A 80 -1.90 10.24 9.08
C SER A 80 -0.60 10.29 8.27
N ALA A 81 -0.22 9.16 7.65
CA ALA A 81 0.93 9.11 6.77
C ALA A 81 0.73 9.95 5.50
N MET A 82 -0.45 9.85 4.88
CA MET A 82 -0.79 10.69 3.72
C MET A 82 -0.73 12.19 4.08
N LYS A 83 -1.28 12.58 5.24
CA LYS A 83 -1.21 13.97 5.72
C LYS A 83 0.22 14.45 5.94
N ALA A 84 1.13 13.59 6.41
CA ALA A 84 2.54 13.95 6.58
C ALA A 84 3.20 14.26 5.23
N LEU A 85 2.95 13.47 4.19
CA LEU A 85 3.46 13.72 2.83
C LEU A 85 2.78 14.92 2.14
N ASP A 86 1.50 15.18 2.43
CA ASP A 86 0.74 16.30 1.86
C ASP A 86 0.91 17.62 2.64
N ASP A 87 1.74 17.65 3.70
CA ASP A 87 2.04 18.87 4.43
C ASP A 87 2.57 19.94 3.46
N ALA A 88 2.01 21.15 3.56
CA ALA A 88 2.29 22.24 2.65
C ALA A 88 3.78 22.62 2.55
N LYS A 89 4.58 22.29 3.58
CA LYS A 89 6.02 22.54 3.61
C LYS A 89 6.81 21.56 2.73
N TYR A 90 6.28 20.34 2.54
CA TYR A 90 7.01 19.22 1.94
C TYR A 90 6.48 18.81 0.58
N LYS A 91 5.15 18.83 0.37
CA LYS A 91 4.48 18.26 -0.81
C LYS A 91 5.04 18.70 -2.17
N ASN A 92 5.53 19.93 -2.27
CA ASN A 92 6.11 20.46 -3.51
C ASN A 92 7.57 20.05 -3.72
N LEU A 93 8.19 19.40 -2.74
CA LEU A 93 9.56 18.90 -2.76
C LEU A 93 9.63 17.41 -3.08
N ILE A 94 8.49 16.73 -2.97
CA ILE A 94 8.34 15.28 -3.16
C ILE A 94 7.97 15.00 -4.62
N ALA A 95 8.72 14.11 -5.26
CA ALA A 95 8.40 13.59 -6.60
C ALA A 95 7.76 12.19 -6.46
N TYR A 96 6.53 12.16 -5.96
CA TYR A 96 5.81 10.96 -5.57
C TYR A 96 6.02 9.77 -6.50
N GLY A 97 6.54 8.66 -5.96
CA GLY A 97 6.75 7.40 -6.66
C GLY A 97 7.81 7.40 -7.76
N THR A 98 8.45 8.54 -8.02
CA THR A 98 9.50 8.64 -9.03
C THR A 98 10.72 7.82 -8.60
N ALA A 99 11.34 7.14 -9.54
CA ALA A 99 12.54 6.36 -9.27
C ALA A 99 13.64 7.24 -8.65
N GLY A 100 14.12 6.83 -7.48
CA GLY A 100 15.14 7.53 -6.72
C GLY A 100 14.64 8.54 -5.69
N ASP A 101 13.37 8.96 -5.75
CA ASP A 101 12.72 9.75 -4.72
C ASP A 101 12.49 8.92 -3.44
N ALA A 102 12.45 9.56 -2.26
CA ALA A 102 12.25 8.85 -1.01
C ALA A 102 10.92 8.10 -0.94
N THR A 103 9.93 8.54 -1.71
CA THR A 103 8.62 7.90 -1.82
C THR A 103 8.57 6.76 -2.83
N SER A 104 9.65 6.43 -3.54
CA SER A 104 9.67 5.22 -4.40
C SER A 104 9.59 3.95 -3.55
N ILE A 105 8.90 2.93 -4.04
CA ILE A 105 8.77 1.65 -3.30
C ILE A 105 10.13 0.96 -3.11
N ASP A 106 11.05 1.11 -4.04
CA ASP A 106 12.40 0.55 -3.92
C ASP A 106 13.19 1.23 -2.78
N ASN A 107 13.13 2.55 -2.70
CA ASN A 107 13.72 3.28 -1.59
C ASN A 107 13.03 2.98 -0.25
N MET A 108 11.73 2.71 -0.25
CA MET A 108 11.01 2.28 0.95
C MET A 108 11.51 0.93 1.47
N VAL A 109 11.87 -0.02 0.58
CA VAL A 109 12.51 -1.29 0.97
C VAL A 109 13.88 -1.05 1.58
N THR A 110 14.68 -0.19 0.98
CA THR A 110 16.01 0.20 1.49
C THR A 110 15.90 0.93 2.85
N ALA A 111 14.86 1.71 3.04
CA ALA A 111 14.57 2.35 4.34
C ALA A 111 14.28 1.33 5.45
N VAL A 112 13.54 0.26 5.13
CA VAL A 112 13.31 -0.83 6.10
C VAL A 112 14.62 -1.54 6.43
N GLU A 113 15.52 -1.73 5.46
CA GLU A 113 16.85 -2.30 5.71
C GLU A 113 17.66 -1.44 6.70
N LEU A 114 17.60 -0.11 6.60
CA LEU A 114 18.25 0.79 7.57
C LEU A 114 17.72 0.53 8.99
N ILE A 115 16.41 0.39 9.16
CA ILE A 115 15.81 0.11 10.48
C ILE A 115 16.25 -1.26 11.00
N GLU A 116 16.36 -2.27 10.15
CA GLU A 116 16.88 -3.60 10.51
C GLU A 116 18.29 -3.50 11.05
N LYS A 117 19.16 -2.75 10.36
CA LYS A 117 20.55 -2.54 10.81
C LYS A 117 20.64 -1.80 12.14
N VAL A 118 19.78 -0.80 12.36
CA VAL A 118 19.67 -0.12 13.65
C VAL A 118 19.19 -1.09 14.74
N ASN A 119 18.19 -1.91 14.46
CA ASN A 119 17.67 -2.90 15.41
C ASN A 119 18.71 -3.99 15.75
N GLU A 120 19.54 -4.41 14.78
CA GLU A 120 20.70 -5.29 15.04
C GLU A 120 21.66 -4.67 16.09
N LYS A 121 22.00 -3.38 15.94
CA LYS A 121 22.86 -2.67 16.92
C LYS A 121 22.17 -2.51 18.27
N ARG A 122 20.89 -2.14 18.28
CA ARG A 122 20.11 -2.03 19.53
C ARG A 122 20.06 -3.36 20.27
N LYS A 123 19.82 -4.45 19.58
CA LYS A 123 19.82 -5.80 20.16
C LYS A 123 21.18 -6.18 20.74
N ALA A 124 22.29 -5.84 20.05
CA ALA A 124 23.63 -6.04 20.53
C ALA A 124 23.93 -5.26 21.85
N ASP A 125 23.29 -4.10 22.01
CA ASP A 125 23.35 -3.27 23.21
C ASP A 125 22.31 -3.65 24.28
N GLY A 126 21.57 -4.77 24.11
CA GLY A 126 20.52 -5.23 25.04
C GLY A 126 19.26 -4.36 25.06
N LEU A 127 19.03 -3.58 24.02
CA LEU A 127 17.86 -2.71 23.87
C LEU A 127 16.73 -3.40 23.11
N LYS A 128 15.49 -2.97 23.36
CA LYS A 128 14.35 -3.41 22.57
C LYS A 128 14.44 -2.88 21.14
N GLU A 129 14.02 -3.69 20.18
CA GLU A 129 13.86 -3.27 18.80
C GLU A 129 12.81 -2.16 18.68
N LEU A 130 13.06 -1.23 17.76
CA LEU A 130 12.09 -0.23 17.35
C LEU A 130 11.08 -0.87 16.41
N VAL A 131 9.81 -0.47 16.54
CA VAL A 131 8.75 -0.86 15.61
C VAL A 131 8.40 0.31 14.68
N ILE A 132 7.83 0.00 13.54
CA ILE A 132 7.54 0.96 12.47
C ILE A 132 6.08 1.40 12.57
N THR A 133 5.80 2.69 12.35
CA THR A 133 4.48 3.18 11.99
C THR A 133 4.49 3.82 10.61
N ASP A 134 3.35 3.80 9.91
CA ASP A 134 3.22 4.41 8.58
C ASP A 134 3.50 5.91 8.62
N THR A 135 3.03 6.60 9.67
CA THR A 135 3.26 8.04 9.84
C THR A 135 4.74 8.37 10.02
N MET A 136 5.48 7.59 10.81
CA MET A 136 6.93 7.83 10.98
C MET A 136 7.69 7.57 9.67
N MET A 137 7.30 6.54 8.89
CA MET A 137 7.87 6.32 7.56
C MET A 137 7.62 7.51 6.63
N ALA A 138 6.39 8.02 6.59
CA ALA A 138 6.02 9.18 5.77
C ALA A 138 6.77 10.45 6.18
N MET A 139 6.92 10.71 7.48
CA MET A 139 7.69 11.86 7.99
C MET A 139 9.15 11.77 7.57
N ALA A 140 9.79 10.62 7.72
CA ALA A 140 11.17 10.42 7.28
C ALA A 140 11.35 10.63 5.76
N GLN A 141 10.38 10.19 4.96
CA GLN A 141 10.39 10.38 3.50
C GLN A 141 10.27 11.87 3.14
N ALA A 142 9.32 12.58 3.75
CA ALA A 142 9.15 14.01 3.53
C ALA A 142 10.40 14.82 3.92
N ASP A 143 11.03 14.48 5.06
CA ASP A 143 12.27 15.12 5.49
C ASP A 143 13.43 14.81 4.52
N ALA A 144 13.61 13.56 4.09
CA ALA A 144 14.66 13.16 3.15
C ALA A 144 14.57 13.89 1.79
N ASP A 145 13.35 14.15 1.30
CA ASP A 145 13.14 14.90 0.06
C ASP A 145 13.27 16.41 0.25
N ALA A 146 13.02 16.92 1.46
CA ALA A 146 13.06 18.34 1.77
C ALA A 146 14.45 18.88 2.09
N TYR A 147 15.42 18.03 2.42
CA TYR A 147 16.79 18.49 2.70
C TYR A 147 17.45 19.07 1.44
N TYR A 148 17.61 20.39 1.41
CA TYR A 148 18.36 21.13 0.38
C TYR A 148 19.81 21.37 0.79
N ASP A 149 20.00 21.81 2.01
CA ASP A 149 21.26 21.90 2.73
C ASP A 149 20.96 21.89 4.24
N LEU A 150 21.99 21.68 5.05
CA LEU A 150 21.86 21.61 6.52
C LEU A 150 21.40 22.94 7.15
N ASN A 151 21.42 24.05 6.41
CA ASN A 151 21.07 25.39 6.91
C ASN A 151 19.65 25.81 6.52
N THR A 152 19.08 25.24 5.45
CA THR A 152 17.74 25.58 4.93
C THR A 152 16.69 24.51 5.23
N THR A 153 17.01 23.59 6.11
CA THR A 153 16.15 22.49 6.52
C THR A 153 14.77 22.97 6.97
N PRO A 154 13.68 22.42 6.46
CA PRO A 154 12.36 22.65 7.02
C PRO A 154 12.34 22.31 8.51
N LYS A 155 11.50 22.99 9.28
CA LYS A 155 11.36 22.67 10.71
C LYS A 155 10.93 21.20 10.82
N GLN A 156 11.64 20.44 11.65
CA GLN A 156 11.32 19.04 11.96
C GLN A 156 9.83 18.86 12.26
N PHE A 157 9.31 17.71 11.90
CA PHE A 157 7.97 17.31 12.31
C PHE A 157 7.79 17.31 13.81
N THR A 158 6.57 17.56 14.23
CA THR A 158 6.16 17.39 15.62
C THR A 158 5.01 16.39 15.69
N VAL A 159 5.02 15.57 16.72
CA VAL A 159 3.93 14.66 17.06
C VAL A 159 3.34 15.12 18.37
N ASN A 160 2.06 15.51 18.38
CA ASN A 160 1.39 16.09 19.56
C ASN A 160 2.18 17.28 20.19
N GLY A 161 2.79 18.11 19.35
CA GLY A 161 3.59 19.26 19.78
C GLY A 161 5.03 18.95 20.24
N ALA A 162 5.40 17.66 20.36
CA ALA A 162 6.75 17.25 20.67
C ALA A 162 7.58 17.04 19.39
N LYS A 163 8.82 17.53 19.39
CA LYS A 163 9.74 17.29 18.27
C LYS A 163 10.11 15.81 18.20
N ILE A 164 10.16 15.27 16.98
CA ILE A 164 10.77 13.96 16.72
C ILE A 164 12.30 14.08 16.77
N ALA A 165 12.99 13.00 17.13
CA ALA A 165 14.42 12.92 16.97
C ALA A 165 14.75 12.39 15.58
N GLU A 166 15.91 12.79 15.03
CA GLU A 166 16.28 12.48 13.65
C GLU A 166 17.76 12.17 13.54
N ASN A 167 18.10 11.17 12.72
CA ASN A 167 19.44 10.88 12.25
C ASN A 167 19.49 11.03 10.73
N LEU A 168 20.54 11.67 10.22
CA LEU A 168 20.76 11.86 8.80
C LEU A 168 22.03 11.13 8.36
N GLY A 169 21.98 10.52 7.17
CA GLY A 169 23.08 9.74 6.60
C GLY A 169 23.41 10.17 5.17
N THR A 170 24.71 10.25 4.87
CA THR A 170 25.24 10.63 3.55
C THR A 170 25.82 9.44 2.76
N PHE A 171 26.01 8.29 3.39
CA PHE A 171 26.53 7.09 2.73
C PHE A 171 25.49 6.49 1.78
N ALA A 172 25.96 5.81 0.73
CA ALA A 172 25.07 5.19 -0.26
C ALA A 172 24.46 3.87 0.21
N ASP A 173 24.91 3.33 1.32
CA ASP A 173 24.60 2.01 1.84
C ASP A 173 24.07 2.12 3.28
N ALA A 174 22.96 1.41 3.56
CA ALA A 174 22.30 1.44 4.86
C ALA A 174 23.21 0.93 5.99
N GLY A 175 23.93 -0.16 5.73
CA GLY A 175 24.87 -0.74 6.71
C GLY A 175 25.98 0.24 7.08
N LYS A 176 26.64 0.85 6.07
CA LYS A 176 27.67 1.86 6.30
C LYS A 176 27.15 3.09 7.04
N THR A 177 25.94 3.51 6.73
CA THR A 177 25.28 4.63 7.41
C THR A 177 25.12 4.31 8.90
N VAL A 178 24.56 3.14 9.22
CA VAL A 178 24.34 2.71 10.60
C VAL A 178 25.64 2.45 11.33
N ASP A 179 26.64 1.85 10.68
CA ASP A 179 27.97 1.64 11.27
C ASP A 179 28.65 2.98 11.61
N ASN A 180 28.51 4.00 10.77
CA ASN A 180 29.02 5.34 11.06
C ASN A 180 28.32 5.98 12.27
N TRP A 181 26.98 5.91 12.33
CA TRP A 181 26.22 6.39 13.50
C TRP A 181 26.60 5.63 14.79
N TYR A 182 26.79 4.31 14.68
CA TYR A 182 27.12 3.46 15.82
C TYR A 182 28.58 3.67 16.31
N ALA A 183 29.49 4.09 15.42
CA ALA A 183 30.87 4.38 15.80
C ALA A 183 31.00 5.50 16.84
N GLU A 184 30.02 6.40 16.93
CA GLU A 184 29.91 7.43 17.96
C GLU A 184 29.79 6.85 19.39
N LYS A 185 29.47 5.55 19.54
CA LYS A 185 29.41 4.82 20.81
C LYS A 185 30.71 4.95 21.58
N LYS A 186 31.87 4.88 20.90
CA LYS A 186 33.17 4.99 21.55
C LYS A 186 33.31 6.35 22.24
N VAL A 187 32.92 7.43 21.58
CA VAL A 187 32.96 8.78 22.16
C VAL A 187 31.99 8.88 23.34
N ALA A 188 30.77 8.27 23.19
CA ALA A 188 29.77 8.27 24.26
C ALA A 188 30.20 7.49 25.51
N GLU A 189 30.99 6.43 25.34
CA GLU A 189 31.60 5.65 26.46
C GLU A 189 32.73 6.42 27.15
N GLU A 190 33.58 7.13 26.38
CA GLU A 190 34.65 7.98 26.89
C GLU A 190 34.09 9.26 27.55
N HIS A 191 32.97 9.80 27.08
CA HIS A 191 32.35 11.04 27.51
C HIS A 191 30.83 10.88 27.74
N PRO A 192 30.41 10.21 28.84
CA PRO A 192 29.00 9.99 29.13
C PRO A 192 28.17 11.28 29.30
N ASP A 193 28.82 12.39 29.67
CA ASP A 193 28.24 13.73 29.80
C ASP A 193 27.79 14.33 28.45
N TYR A 194 28.29 13.81 27.30
CA TYR A 194 27.81 14.20 25.97
C TYR A 194 26.45 13.63 25.65
N MET A 195 26.02 12.57 26.32
CA MET A 195 24.77 11.86 26.10
C MET A 195 23.53 12.63 26.62
N SER A 196 23.44 13.92 26.25
CA SER A 196 22.33 14.81 26.58
C SER A 196 22.14 15.87 25.52
N TYR A 197 20.90 16.17 25.12
CA TYR A 197 20.59 17.28 24.22
C TYR A 197 21.04 18.66 24.74
N SER A 198 21.27 18.78 26.03
CA SER A 198 21.82 20.02 26.66
C SER A 198 23.34 20.08 26.63
N SER A 199 24.03 19.02 26.26
CA SER A 199 25.49 19.01 26.17
C SER A 199 25.95 19.84 24.97
N PRO A 200 26.94 20.73 25.14
CA PRO A 200 27.56 21.48 24.05
C PRO A 200 28.26 20.54 23.03
N ASN A 201 28.61 19.35 23.46
CA ASN A 201 29.31 18.35 22.66
C ASN A 201 28.36 17.25 22.13
N TRP A 202 27.04 17.40 22.31
CA TRP A 202 26.04 16.42 21.87
C TRP A 202 26.21 16.02 20.40
N SER A 203 26.61 16.94 19.53
CA SER A 203 26.80 16.63 18.09
C SER A 203 27.84 15.55 17.80
N GLN A 204 28.72 15.22 18.75
CA GLN A 204 29.71 14.17 18.59
C GLN A 204 29.15 12.75 18.86
N VAL A 205 27.97 12.67 19.47
CA VAL A 205 27.32 11.42 19.88
C VAL A 205 25.83 11.35 19.47
N GLY A 206 25.35 12.34 18.73
CA GLY A 206 23.92 12.56 18.47
C GLY A 206 23.24 11.41 17.76
N HIS A 207 23.89 10.80 16.79
CA HIS A 207 23.34 9.66 16.08
C HIS A 207 23.24 8.43 16.97
N TYR A 208 24.33 8.10 17.70
CA TYR A 208 24.32 7.01 18.66
C TYR A 208 23.33 7.26 19.79
N PHE A 209 23.26 8.50 20.31
CA PHE A 209 22.30 8.89 21.33
C PHE A 209 20.85 8.58 20.90
N ASN A 210 20.46 8.95 19.69
CA ASN A 210 19.13 8.66 19.18
C ASN A 210 18.91 7.15 18.99
N MET A 211 19.88 6.44 18.39
CA MET A 211 19.79 5.00 18.18
C MET A 211 19.66 4.20 19.48
N SER A 212 20.40 4.59 20.52
CA SER A 212 20.52 3.86 21.78
C SER A 212 19.51 4.29 22.86
N SER A 213 18.71 5.32 22.60
CA SER A 213 17.74 5.82 23.57
C SER A 213 16.68 4.76 23.91
N LYS A 214 16.53 4.48 25.22
CA LYS A 214 15.46 3.61 25.76
C LYS A 214 14.08 4.27 25.68
N LYS A 215 14.02 5.59 25.48
CA LYS A 215 12.76 6.34 25.39
C LYS A 215 12.06 6.12 24.05
N PHE A 216 12.81 5.82 22.99
CA PHE A 216 12.23 5.63 21.67
C PHE A 216 11.75 4.20 21.49
N THR A 217 10.53 4.05 21.04
CA THR A 217 9.87 2.76 20.81
C THR A 217 9.41 2.61 19.38
N VAL A 218 9.18 3.72 18.66
CA VAL A 218 8.74 3.72 17.26
C VAL A 218 9.70 4.50 16.39
N THR A 219 9.74 4.12 15.13
CA THR A 219 10.61 4.73 14.13
C THR A 219 9.99 4.69 12.75
N GLY A 220 10.50 5.54 11.87
CA GLY A 220 10.39 5.45 10.44
C GLY A 220 11.71 5.82 9.81
N ALA A 221 11.91 5.42 8.58
CA ALA A 221 13.11 5.76 7.82
C ALA A 221 12.80 6.08 6.36
N ALA A 222 13.72 6.74 5.72
CA ALA A 222 13.73 7.00 4.29
C ALA A 222 15.12 6.72 3.71
N ALA A 223 15.13 6.23 2.48
CA ALA A 223 16.28 6.26 1.60
C ALA A 223 15.96 7.18 0.43
N ASN A 224 16.93 7.98 -0.03
CA ASN A 224 16.79 8.82 -1.20
C ASN A 224 18.01 8.60 -2.11
N SER A 225 17.78 8.00 -3.27
CA SER A 225 18.86 7.71 -4.23
C SER A 225 19.24 8.92 -5.07
N ARG A 226 18.44 10.00 -5.05
CA ARG A 226 18.65 11.27 -5.75
C ARG A 226 18.54 12.47 -4.81
N PRO A 227 19.29 12.49 -3.71
CA PRO A 227 19.15 13.54 -2.72
C PRO A 227 19.64 14.88 -3.27
N ARG A 228 18.94 15.95 -2.92
CA ARG A 228 19.32 17.32 -3.34
C ARG A 228 20.54 17.84 -2.61
N ALA A 229 20.67 17.50 -1.30
CA ALA A 229 21.76 17.95 -0.45
C ALA A 229 22.70 16.82 -0.01
N GLY A 230 22.73 15.69 -0.71
CA GLY A 230 23.59 14.55 -0.36
C GLY A 230 23.09 13.69 0.78
N ILE A 231 21.98 14.04 1.45
CA ILE A 231 21.37 13.23 2.51
C ILE A 231 20.66 12.04 1.86
N LYS A 232 21.24 10.85 2.00
CA LYS A 232 20.72 9.62 1.39
C LYS A 232 19.82 8.82 2.31
N PHE A 233 19.95 9.01 3.62
CA PHE A 233 19.12 8.37 4.63
C PHE A 233 18.65 9.38 5.67
N CYS A 234 17.39 9.23 6.05
CA CYS A 234 16.79 9.89 7.20
C CYS A 234 16.14 8.81 8.05
N GLN A 235 16.39 8.83 9.36
CA GLN A 235 15.65 8.00 10.32
C GLN A 235 15.10 8.88 11.42
N VAL A 236 13.80 8.75 11.69
CA VAL A 236 13.10 9.50 12.73
C VAL A 236 12.69 8.58 13.86
N TYR A 237 12.66 9.11 15.08
CA TYR A 237 12.40 8.35 16.30
C TYR A 237 11.38 9.06 17.17
N PHE A 238 10.51 8.30 17.79
CA PHE A 238 9.56 8.82 18.76
C PHE A 238 9.27 7.83 19.90
N SER A 239 8.71 8.33 20.99
CA SER A 239 8.49 7.54 22.20
C SER A 239 7.18 6.75 22.21
N SER A 240 6.25 7.02 21.29
CA SER A 240 4.93 6.40 21.29
C SER A 240 4.37 6.31 19.88
N ALA A 241 3.63 5.23 19.62
CA ALA A 241 2.87 5.07 18.38
C ALA A 241 1.57 5.91 18.35
N ASN A 242 1.18 6.54 19.46
CA ASN A 242 -0.03 7.38 19.58
C ASN A 242 -1.30 6.70 19.07
N GLY A 243 -1.43 5.40 19.32
CA GLY A 243 -2.59 4.60 18.88
C GLY A 243 -2.52 4.09 17.44
N GLU A 244 -1.48 4.44 16.67
CA GLU A 244 -1.27 3.85 15.37
C GLU A 244 -0.87 2.38 15.46
N LYS A 245 -1.20 1.62 14.43
CA LYS A 245 -0.74 0.25 14.27
C LYS A 245 0.77 0.23 14.07
N THR A 246 1.43 -0.64 14.81
CA THR A 246 2.88 -0.82 14.73
C THR A 246 3.22 -2.13 14.03
N TYR A 247 4.39 -2.17 13.41
CA TYR A 247 4.87 -3.31 12.66
C TYR A 247 6.33 -3.56 12.98
N THR A 248 6.72 -4.83 13.05
CA THR A 248 8.11 -5.23 12.94
C THR A 248 8.65 -4.96 11.54
N THR A 249 9.96 -4.95 11.36
CA THR A 249 10.56 -4.81 10.03
C THR A 249 10.13 -5.92 9.08
N ALA A 250 10.01 -7.16 9.59
CA ALA A 250 9.56 -8.31 8.80
C ALA A 250 8.11 -8.15 8.31
N GLU A 251 7.18 -7.73 9.18
CA GLU A 251 5.80 -7.45 8.81
C GLU A 251 5.71 -6.30 7.81
N TYR A 252 6.55 -5.28 7.98
CA TYR A 252 6.55 -4.14 7.07
C TYR A 252 7.05 -4.52 5.67
N ARG A 253 8.11 -5.35 5.58
CA ARG A 253 8.55 -5.93 4.31
C ARG A 253 7.47 -6.76 3.62
N GLN A 254 6.74 -7.56 4.39
CA GLN A 254 5.65 -8.34 3.86
C GLN A 254 4.55 -7.45 3.25
N ARG A 255 4.15 -6.38 3.95
CA ARG A 255 3.17 -5.40 3.45
C ARG A 255 3.63 -4.72 2.15
N ILE A 256 4.91 -4.34 2.07
CA ILE A 256 5.47 -3.78 0.83
C ILE A 256 5.42 -4.82 -0.30
N ALA A 257 5.73 -6.08 -0.03
CA ALA A 257 5.67 -7.15 -1.03
C ALA A 257 4.23 -7.39 -1.52
N GLU A 258 3.24 -7.38 -0.62
CA GLU A 258 1.81 -7.47 -0.95
C GLU A 258 1.36 -6.29 -1.84
N TYR A 259 1.81 -5.08 -1.52
CA TYR A 259 1.49 -3.91 -2.33
C TYR A 259 2.14 -3.95 -3.73
N ARG A 260 3.36 -4.49 -3.85
CA ARG A 260 4.05 -4.61 -5.14
C ARG A 260 3.32 -5.48 -6.15
N VAL A 261 2.66 -6.54 -5.70
CA VAL A 261 1.91 -7.45 -6.57
C VAL A 261 0.47 -7.03 -6.80
N LEU A 262 0.00 -6.02 -6.06
CA LEU A 262 -1.40 -5.57 -6.09
C LEU A 262 -1.89 -5.23 -7.51
N LEU A 263 -1.06 -4.55 -8.31
CA LEU A 263 -1.45 -4.14 -9.66
C LEU A 263 -1.60 -5.35 -10.59
N ASP A 264 -0.70 -6.32 -10.48
CA ASP A 264 -0.72 -7.54 -11.29
C ASP A 264 -1.91 -8.42 -10.88
N ASP A 265 -2.16 -8.58 -9.58
CA ASP A 265 -3.31 -9.32 -9.05
C ASP A 265 -4.64 -8.69 -9.55
N ARG A 266 -4.77 -7.36 -9.53
CA ARG A 266 -5.96 -6.67 -10.02
C ARG A 266 -6.15 -6.79 -11.53
N LYS A 267 -5.05 -6.86 -12.27
CA LYS A 267 -5.09 -7.13 -13.70
C LYS A 267 -5.55 -8.55 -13.99
N GLU A 268 -5.05 -9.54 -13.25
CA GLU A 268 -5.48 -10.94 -13.37
C GLU A 268 -6.97 -11.08 -13.06
N ASP A 269 -7.47 -10.51 -11.94
CA ASP A 269 -8.88 -10.48 -11.57
C ASP A 269 -9.77 -9.92 -12.71
N LEU A 270 -9.32 -8.83 -13.35
CA LEU A 270 -10.04 -8.19 -14.46
C LEU A 270 -10.06 -9.07 -15.72
N ASP A 271 -8.92 -9.65 -16.07
CA ASP A 271 -8.82 -10.51 -17.26
C ASP A 271 -9.65 -11.79 -17.09
N GLU A 272 -9.67 -12.39 -15.89
CA GLU A 272 -10.54 -13.53 -15.55
C GLU A 272 -12.04 -13.15 -15.65
N ALA A 273 -12.42 -11.98 -15.11
CA ALA A 273 -13.81 -11.51 -15.18
C ALA A 273 -14.27 -11.29 -16.62
N LYS A 274 -13.40 -10.72 -17.48
CA LYS A 274 -13.69 -10.52 -18.92
C LYS A 274 -13.84 -11.85 -19.67
N ALA A 275 -12.99 -12.83 -19.38
CA ALA A 275 -13.08 -14.16 -19.99
C ALA A 275 -14.40 -14.85 -19.60
N ALA A 276 -14.77 -14.83 -18.32
CA ALA A 276 -16.03 -15.39 -17.84
C ALA A 276 -17.25 -14.72 -18.48
N LEU A 277 -17.22 -13.38 -18.66
CA LEU A 277 -18.29 -12.65 -19.34
C LEU A 277 -18.41 -13.08 -20.80
N GLN A 278 -17.30 -13.26 -21.50
CA GLN A 278 -17.32 -13.71 -22.90
C GLN A 278 -17.95 -15.10 -23.03
N GLU A 279 -17.60 -16.04 -22.14
CA GLU A 279 -18.22 -17.37 -22.11
C GLU A 279 -19.72 -17.30 -21.83
N ALA A 280 -20.15 -16.47 -20.89
CA ALA A 280 -21.58 -16.28 -20.57
C ALA A 280 -22.35 -15.70 -21.75
N LYS A 281 -21.78 -14.76 -22.50
CA LYS A 281 -22.40 -14.19 -23.73
C LYS A 281 -22.55 -15.26 -24.82
N VAL A 282 -21.61 -16.18 -24.96
CA VAL A 282 -21.74 -17.30 -25.89
C VAL A 282 -22.89 -18.23 -25.48
N ARG A 283 -23.02 -18.55 -24.18
CA ARG A 283 -24.13 -19.37 -23.66
C ARG A 283 -25.48 -18.66 -23.88
N GLN A 284 -25.58 -17.38 -23.57
CA GLN A 284 -26.75 -16.54 -23.77
C GLN A 284 -27.19 -16.57 -25.24
N ALA A 285 -26.27 -16.35 -26.18
CA ALA A 285 -26.53 -16.40 -27.60
C ALA A 285 -27.04 -17.80 -28.07
N THR A 286 -26.49 -18.86 -27.47
CA THR A 286 -26.93 -20.23 -27.77
C THR A 286 -28.35 -20.47 -27.25
N ALA A 287 -28.66 -20.12 -26.01
CA ALA A 287 -29.97 -20.23 -25.41
C ALA A 287 -31.03 -19.44 -26.23
N GLN A 288 -30.68 -18.22 -26.65
CA GLN A 288 -31.58 -17.38 -27.49
C GLN A 288 -31.89 -18.05 -28.83
N ARG A 289 -30.90 -18.70 -29.47
CA ARG A 289 -31.13 -19.43 -30.72
C ARG A 289 -32.11 -20.61 -30.54
N ILE A 290 -32.00 -21.32 -29.41
CA ILE A 290 -32.91 -22.45 -29.10
C ILE A 290 -34.34 -21.93 -28.92
N VAL A 291 -34.53 -20.90 -28.10
CA VAL A 291 -35.86 -20.26 -27.91
C VAL A 291 -36.46 -19.82 -29.24
N ASN A 292 -35.70 -19.14 -30.09
CA ASN A 292 -36.16 -18.68 -31.39
C ASN A 292 -36.57 -19.86 -32.29
N ALA A 293 -35.85 -20.98 -32.28
CA ALA A 293 -36.17 -22.19 -33.04
C ALA A 293 -37.48 -22.84 -32.54
N GLU A 294 -37.68 -22.95 -31.23
CA GLU A 294 -38.93 -23.46 -30.64
C GLU A 294 -40.13 -22.60 -31.02
N GLN A 295 -40.00 -21.28 -30.98
CA GLN A 295 -41.05 -20.34 -31.35
C GLN A 295 -41.41 -20.44 -32.85
N GLN A 296 -40.42 -20.59 -33.73
CA GLN A 296 -40.64 -20.79 -35.17
C GLN A 296 -41.36 -22.12 -35.45
N ALA A 297 -40.96 -23.20 -34.80
CA ALA A 297 -41.61 -24.50 -34.95
C ALA A 297 -43.07 -24.48 -34.50
N ALA A 298 -43.37 -23.83 -33.38
CA ALA A 298 -44.76 -23.65 -32.89
C ALA A 298 -45.62 -22.84 -33.86
N ALA A 299 -45.09 -21.74 -34.44
CA ALA A 299 -45.79 -20.93 -35.41
C ALA A 299 -46.11 -21.72 -36.70
N THR A 300 -45.20 -22.54 -37.19
CA THR A 300 -45.39 -23.37 -38.39
C THR A 300 -46.49 -24.42 -38.18
N THR A 301 -46.52 -25.04 -36.99
CA THR A 301 -47.49 -26.05 -36.63
C THR A 301 -48.92 -25.46 -36.59
N THR A 302 -49.10 -24.26 -36.09
CA THR A 302 -50.39 -23.56 -36.02
C THR A 302 -50.91 -23.20 -37.40
N THR A 303 -50.04 -22.83 -38.34
CA THR A 303 -50.45 -22.45 -39.73
C THR A 303 -50.86 -23.67 -40.58
N THR A 304 -50.40 -24.87 -40.24
CA THR A 304 -50.72 -26.12 -41.00
C THR A 304 -52.04 -26.74 -40.54
N GLN A 305 -52.56 -26.34 -39.38
CA GLN A 305 -53.86 -26.83 -38.82
C GLN A 305 -55.05 -25.90 -39.10
N ALA A 306 -54.88 -24.75 -39.71
CA ALA A 306 -55.90 -23.81 -40.14
C ALA A 306 -56.18 -23.94 -41.65
#